data_174e4cad6ae67f7ee772e4a0bbf430bd
#
_entry.id   174e4cad6ae67f7ee772e4a0bbf430bd
#
_cell.length_a   1.000
_cell.length_b   1.000
_cell.length_c   1.000
_cell.angle_alpha   90.00
_cell.angle_beta   90.00
_cell.angle_gamma   90.00
#
_symmetry.space_group_name_H-M   'P 1'
#
loop_
_entity.id
_entity.type
_entity.pdbx_description
1 polymer ?
#
loop_
_entity_poly.entity_id
_entity_poly.type
_entity_poly.pdbx_seq_one_letter_code
_entity_poly.pdbx_strand_id
1 'polypeptide(L)'
;MRVALAASFGTEYELDGEAVPAFPTPDQLAARTEAELRERKLGYRAPYVQRTAEMVADGDAHPSEAVGMEYEAAREYLTRFVGVGNKIADCVLLFSLGYLEAIPLDTWIRTAIAEYYPDCDRGNYAETSQALRERLGGKYAGYAQTYLFYYLRTRDDE
;
A
#
# COMPACT_ATOMS: atom_id res chain seq x y z
N MET A 1 -2.32 14.32 2.97
CA MET A 1 -1.20 13.94 2.11
C MET A 1 -1.63 13.75 0.65
N ARG A 2 -2.47 12.76 0.27
CA ARG A 2 -2.92 12.57 -1.14
C ARG A 2 -3.57 13.83 -1.73
N VAL A 3 -4.51 14.46 -1.01
CA VAL A 3 -5.18 15.71 -1.43
C VAL A 3 -4.18 16.84 -1.66
N ALA A 4 -3.16 16.98 -0.79
CA ALA A 4 -2.14 18.00 -0.94
C ALA A 4 -1.26 17.79 -2.18
N LEU A 5 -0.95 16.53 -2.53
CA LEU A 5 -0.22 16.20 -3.76
C LEU A 5 -1.07 16.51 -5.00
N ALA A 6 -2.33 16.08 -5.00
CA ALA A 6 -3.27 16.36 -6.09
C ALA A 6 -3.40 17.87 -6.34
N ALA A 7 -3.68 18.65 -5.30
CA ALA A 7 -3.84 20.10 -5.40
C ALA A 7 -2.57 20.86 -5.80
N SER A 8 -1.38 20.28 -5.51
CA SER A 8 -0.11 20.99 -5.80
C SER A 8 0.53 20.60 -7.13
N PHE A 9 0.33 19.36 -7.57
CA PHE A 9 1.10 18.80 -8.68
C PHE A 9 0.23 18.06 -9.70
N GLY A 10 -1.06 17.84 -9.39
CA GLY A 10 -1.99 17.15 -10.28
C GLY A 10 -2.54 18.05 -11.39
N THR A 11 -3.08 17.43 -12.40
CA THR A 11 -3.84 18.13 -13.46
C THR A 11 -5.25 18.41 -12.98
N GLU A 12 -5.73 19.62 -13.17
CA GLU A 12 -7.12 19.98 -12.89
C GLU A 12 -8.05 19.52 -14.02
N TYR A 13 -9.16 18.93 -13.64
CA TYR A 13 -10.26 18.55 -14.54
C TYR A 13 -11.53 19.24 -14.10
N GLU A 14 -12.37 19.60 -15.04
CA GLU A 14 -13.72 20.11 -14.76
C GLU A 14 -14.67 18.92 -14.59
N LEU A 15 -15.34 18.86 -13.46
CA LEU A 15 -16.37 17.87 -13.16
C LEU A 15 -17.61 18.60 -12.61
N ASP A 16 -18.73 18.54 -13.33
CA ASP A 16 -19.99 19.19 -12.95
C ASP A 16 -19.85 20.70 -12.66
N GLY A 17 -18.94 21.39 -13.39
CA GLY A 17 -18.67 22.82 -13.23
C GLY A 17 -17.70 23.17 -12.09
N GLU A 18 -17.13 22.18 -11.43
CA GLU A 18 -16.10 22.35 -10.39
C GLU A 18 -14.72 21.87 -10.88
N ALA A 19 -13.67 22.61 -10.54
CA ALA A 19 -12.30 22.21 -10.81
C ALA A 19 -11.84 21.18 -9.77
N VAL A 20 -11.56 19.96 -10.21
CA VAL A 20 -11.12 18.85 -9.36
C VAL A 20 -9.70 18.42 -9.74
N PRO A 21 -8.73 18.51 -8.83
CA PRO A 21 -7.37 18.08 -9.11
C PRO A 21 -7.26 16.54 -9.06
N ALA A 22 -6.79 15.94 -10.15
CA ALA A 22 -6.44 14.53 -10.17
C ALA A 22 -5.13 14.26 -9.41
N PHE A 23 -4.91 13.00 -9.01
CA PHE A 23 -3.62 12.63 -8.44
C PHE A 23 -2.52 12.77 -9.51
N PRO A 24 -1.33 13.30 -9.16
CA PRO A 24 -0.25 13.52 -10.13
C PRO A 24 0.18 12.24 -10.83
N THR A 25 0.52 12.36 -12.11
CA THR A 25 1.16 11.27 -12.87
C THR A 25 2.57 10.98 -12.35
N PRO A 26 3.15 9.81 -12.68
CA PRO A 26 4.53 9.51 -12.36
C PRO A 26 5.49 10.60 -12.86
N ASP A 27 5.33 11.08 -14.11
CA ASP A 27 6.17 12.16 -14.67
C ASP A 27 6.08 13.47 -13.88
N GLN A 28 4.85 13.82 -13.46
CA GLN A 28 4.63 15.02 -12.66
C GLN A 28 5.30 14.93 -11.28
N LEU A 29 5.33 13.74 -10.67
CA LEU A 29 6.00 13.51 -9.38
C LEU A 29 7.52 13.36 -9.53
N ALA A 30 8.00 12.69 -10.58
CA ALA A 30 9.41 12.54 -10.89
C ALA A 30 10.09 13.90 -11.13
N ALA A 31 9.36 14.84 -11.74
CA ALA A 31 9.84 16.22 -11.96
C ALA A 31 9.92 17.07 -10.68
N ARG A 32 9.50 16.56 -9.50
CA ARG A 32 9.56 17.30 -8.23
C ARG A 32 10.82 16.98 -7.46
N THR A 33 11.33 17.97 -6.77
CA THR A 33 12.43 17.79 -5.82
C THR A 33 11.93 17.14 -4.52
N GLU A 34 12.85 16.48 -3.81
CA GLU A 34 12.55 15.95 -2.48
C GLU A 34 12.07 17.05 -1.51
N ALA A 35 12.62 18.27 -1.62
CA ALA A 35 12.23 19.40 -0.79
C ALA A 35 10.76 19.79 -1.01
N GLU A 36 10.33 19.94 -2.27
CA GLU A 36 8.92 20.21 -2.61
C GLU A 36 7.97 19.14 -2.07
N LEU A 37 8.36 17.87 -2.17
CA LEU A 37 7.57 16.76 -1.63
C LEU A 37 7.50 16.77 -0.10
N ARG A 38 8.60 17.13 0.60
CA ARG A 38 8.64 17.28 2.05
C ARG A 38 7.68 18.38 2.54
N GLU A 39 7.62 19.50 1.84
CA GLU A 39 6.69 20.61 2.14
C GLU A 39 5.22 20.15 2.06
N ARG A 40 4.89 19.13 1.27
CA ARG A 40 3.55 18.53 1.18
C ARG A 40 3.28 17.44 2.24
N LYS A 41 4.00 17.49 3.36
CA LYS A 41 3.85 16.62 4.55
C LYS A 41 4.22 15.14 4.28
N LEU A 42 5.07 14.88 3.30
CA LEU A 42 5.59 13.52 3.06
C LEU A 42 6.69 13.13 4.06
N GLY A 43 7.39 14.11 4.64
CA GLY A 43 8.45 13.85 5.61
C GLY A 43 9.53 12.92 5.04
N TYR A 44 9.89 11.89 5.79
CA TYR A 44 10.89 10.89 5.37
C TYR A 44 10.46 10.04 4.16
N ARG A 45 9.18 10.09 3.76
CA ARG A 45 8.67 9.36 2.58
C ARG A 45 8.91 10.10 1.27
N ALA A 46 9.32 11.36 1.31
CA ALA A 46 9.53 12.16 0.11
C ALA A 46 10.50 11.51 -0.90
N PRO A 47 11.71 11.04 -0.51
CA PRO A 47 12.62 10.38 -1.45
C PRO A 47 12.04 9.05 -1.98
N TYR A 48 11.21 8.34 -1.22
CA TYR A 48 10.59 7.10 -1.70
C TYR A 48 9.56 7.37 -2.78
N VAL A 49 8.73 8.40 -2.60
CA VAL A 49 7.73 8.80 -3.60
C VAL A 49 8.40 9.30 -4.87
N GLN A 50 9.43 10.15 -4.74
CA GLN A 50 10.18 10.65 -5.89
C GLN A 50 10.80 9.52 -6.69
N ARG A 51 11.59 8.65 -6.03
CA ARG A 51 12.29 7.55 -6.71
C ARG A 51 11.34 6.52 -7.32
N THR A 52 10.22 6.22 -6.65
CA THR A 52 9.19 5.36 -7.23
C THR A 52 8.58 5.99 -8.48
N ALA A 53 8.32 7.30 -8.45
CA ALA A 53 7.79 8.02 -9.60
C ALA A 53 8.80 8.03 -10.77
N GLU A 54 10.10 8.24 -10.50
CA GLU A 54 11.19 8.15 -11.49
C GLU A 54 11.22 6.76 -12.13
N MET A 55 11.25 5.67 -11.32
CA MET A 55 11.24 4.29 -11.84
C MET A 55 10.07 4.00 -12.78
N VAL A 56 8.89 4.53 -12.45
CA VAL A 56 7.69 4.32 -13.29
C VAL A 56 7.73 5.21 -14.54
N ALA A 57 8.16 6.46 -14.43
CA ALA A 57 8.25 7.39 -15.56
C ALA A 57 9.30 6.96 -16.57
N ASP A 58 10.44 6.43 -16.11
CA ASP A 58 11.53 5.93 -16.96
C ASP A 58 11.23 4.55 -17.56
N GLY A 59 10.16 3.89 -17.11
CA GLY A 59 9.78 2.55 -17.58
C GLY A 59 10.62 1.41 -16.99
N ASP A 60 11.37 1.65 -15.94
CA ASP A 60 12.21 0.64 -15.28
C ASP A 60 11.38 -0.44 -14.57
N ALA A 61 10.22 -0.06 -14.03
CA ALA A 61 9.26 -0.94 -13.39
C ALA A 61 7.88 -0.27 -13.28
N HIS A 62 6.82 -1.05 -13.40
CA HIS A 62 5.46 -0.55 -13.19
C HIS A 62 4.68 -1.48 -12.25
N PRO A 63 3.95 -0.97 -11.23
CA PRO A 63 3.24 -1.84 -10.28
C PRO A 63 2.26 -2.82 -10.94
N SER A 64 1.66 -2.45 -12.09
CA SER A 64 0.75 -3.33 -12.83
C SER A 64 1.42 -4.59 -13.42
N GLU A 65 2.74 -4.64 -13.52
CA GLU A 65 3.45 -5.84 -13.96
C GLU A 65 3.29 -7.00 -12.96
N ALA A 66 2.97 -6.70 -11.70
CA ALA A 66 2.64 -7.73 -10.71
C ALA A 66 1.28 -8.40 -10.95
N VAL A 67 0.42 -7.84 -11.82
CA VAL A 67 -0.91 -8.41 -12.11
C VAL A 67 -0.78 -9.75 -12.82
N GLY A 68 -1.42 -10.77 -12.27
CA GLY A 68 -1.40 -12.14 -12.81
C GLY A 68 -0.20 -12.99 -12.41
N MET A 69 0.73 -12.44 -11.62
CA MET A 69 1.76 -13.24 -10.95
C MET A 69 1.17 -14.04 -9.80
N GLU A 70 1.85 -15.14 -9.40
CA GLU A 70 1.57 -15.77 -8.11
C GLU A 70 1.80 -14.78 -6.96
N TYR A 71 1.03 -14.90 -5.88
CA TYR A 71 1.01 -13.91 -4.79
C TYR A 71 2.41 -13.59 -4.22
N GLU A 72 3.19 -14.60 -3.91
CA GLU A 72 4.53 -14.42 -3.35
C GLU A 72 5.47 -13.71 -4.33
N ALA A 73 5.40 -14.07 -5.61
CA ALA A 73 6.18 -13.44 -6.68
C ALA A 73 5.73 -11.98 -6.90
N ALA A 74 4.43 -11.72 -6.88
CA ALA A 74 3.88 -10.37 -7.00
C ALA A 74 4.33 -9.47 -5.83
N ARG A 75 4.33 -9.99 -4.61
CA ARG A 75 4.82 -9.28 -3.43
C ARG A 75 6.32 -8.98 -3.54
N GLU A 76 7.12 -9.97 -3.91
CA GLU A 76 8.55 -9.79 -4.13
C GLU A 76 8.83 -8.75 -5.22
N TYR A 77 8.12 -8.83 -6.35
CA TYR A 77 8.23 -7.85 -7.41
C TYR A 77 8.03 -6.41 -6.90
N LEU A 78 7.01 -6.17 -6.09
CA LEU A 78 6.70 -4.84 -5.56
C LEU A 78 7.76 -4.32 -4.57
N THR A 79 8.54 -5.19 -3.92
CA THR A 79 9.64 -4.74 -3.05
C THR A 79 10.81 -4.11 -3.81
N ARG A 80 10.84 -4.17 -5.14
CA ARG A 80 11.80 -3.46 -5.98
C ARG A 80 11.67 -1.94 -5.89
N PHE A 81 10.47 -1.44 -5.58
CA PHE A 81 10.23 -0.01 -5.42
C PHE A 81 10.84 0.51 -4.12
N VAL A 82 11.51 1.65 -4.20
CA VAL A 82 12.25 2.21 -3.06
C VAL A 82 11.32 2.53 -1.89
N GLY A 83 11.61 1.97 -0.72
CA GLY A 83 10.80 2.15 0.48
C GLY A 83 9.58 1.23 0.56
N VAL A 84 9.41 0.31 -0.38
CA VAL A 84 8.36 -0.71 -0.35
C VAL A 84 8.91 -1.99 0.27
N GLY A 85 8.52 -2.28 1.50
CA GLY A 85 8.71 -3.59 2.13
C GLY A 85 7.45 -4.44 2.01
N ASN A 86 7.50 -5.69 2.53
CA ASN A 86 6.41 -6.66 2.42
C ASN A 86 5.04 -6.11 2.81
N LYS A 87 4.96 -5.34 3.90
CA LYS A 87 3.69 -4.74 4.36
C LYS A 87 3.10 -3.76 3.34
N ILE A 88 3.93 -2.91 2.73
CA ILE A 88 3.47 -1.94 1.72
C ILE A 88 3.13 -2.67 0.42
N ALA A 89 3.93 -3.67 0.03
CA ALA A 89 3.62 -4.53 -1.11
C ALA A 89 2.25 -5.20 -0.96
N ASP A 90 1.95 -5.79 0.20
CA ASP A 90 0.64 -6.39 0.47
C ASP A 90 -0.50 -5.35 0.46
N CYS A 91 -0.26 -4.11 0.91
CA CYS A 91 -1.26 -3.04 0.76
C CYS A 91 -1.55 -2.74 -0.72
N VAL A 92 -0.52 -2.68 -1.57
CA VAL A 92 -0.69 -2.43 -3.01
C VAL A 92 -1.42 -3.62 -3.66
N LEU A 93 -1.02 -4.84 -3.35
CA LEU A 93 -1.66 -6.06 -3.84
C LEU A 93 -3.14 -6.09 -3.49
N LEU A 94 -3.48 -5.89 -2.22
CA LEU A 94 -4.87 -5.95 -1.74
C LEU A 94 -5.74 -4.83 -2.30
N PHE A 95 -5.28 -3.58 -2.16
CA PHE A 95 -6.13 -2.40 -2.41
C PHE A 95 -6.07 -1.86 -3.83
N SER A 96 -5.09 -2.31 -4.64
CA SER A 96 -4.90 -1.79 -5.99
C SER A 96 -4.86 -2.86 -7.08
N LEU A 97 -4.36 -4.05 -6.78
CA LEU A 97 -4.12 -5.09 -7.79
C LEU A 97 -5.05 -6.30 -7.67
N GLY A 98 -5.97 -6.30 -6.68
CA GLY A 98 -7.04 -7.30 -6.58
C GLY A 98 -6.61 -8.65 -5.99
N TYR A 99 -5.47 -8.72 -5.29
CA TYR A 99 -5.04 -9.90 -4.54
C TYR A 99 -5.77 -9.96 -3.20
N LEU A 100 -6.99 -10.48 -3.21
CA LEU A 100 -7.88 -10.48 -2.04
C LEU A 100 -7.39 -11.36 -0.88
N GLU A 101 -6.39 -12.20 -1.12
CA GLU A 101 -5.68 -12.99 -0.10
C GLU A 101 -4.56 -12.22 0.62
N ALA A 102 -4.08 -11.11 0.06
CA ALA A 102 -2.95 -10.36 0.63
C ALA A 102 -3.27 -9.77 2.00
N ILE A 103 -2.45 -10.05 3.00
CA ILE A 103 -2.62 -9.54 4.37
C ILE A 103 -1.46 -8.63 4.76
N PRO A 104 -1.65 -7.30 4.72
CA PRO A 104 -0.67 -6.38 5.27
C PRO A 104 -0.54 -6.53 6.77
N LEU A 105 0.57 -7.10 7.26
CA LEU A 105 0.84 -7.24 8.70
C LEU A 105 1.26 -5.89 9.30
N ASP A 106 0.31 -5.02 9.52
CA ASP A 106 0.53 -3.76 10.23
C ASP A 106 0.48 -3.96 11.76
N THR A 107 0.58 -2.87 12.51
CA THR A 107 0.56 -2.91 13.98
C THR A 107 -0.75 -3.46 14.53
N TRP A 108 -1.89 -3.12 13.92
CA TRP A 108 -3.20 -3.61 14.34
C TRP A 108 -3.37 -5.09 14.08
N ILE A 109 -2.96 -5.55 12.89
CA ILE A 109 -3.03 -6.98 12.56
C ILE A 109 -2.04 -7.78 13.40
N ARG A 110 -0.86 -7.25 13.73
CA ARG A 110 0.05 -7.90 14.67
C ARG A 110 -0.52 -7.97 16.09
N THR A 111 -1.24 -6.95 16.53
CA THR A 111 -2.00 -6.98 17.80
C THR A 111 -3.08 -8.07 17.74
N ALA A 112 -3.84 -8.14 16.63
CA ALA A 112 -4.83 -9.19 16.43
C ALA A 112 -4.21 -10.60 16.47
N ILE A 113 -3.04 -10.79 15.85
CA ILE A 113 -2.33 -12.06 15.90
C ILE A 113 -2.01 -12.42 17.35
N ALA A 114 -1.39 -11.51 18.08
CA ALA A 114 -1.01 -11.76 19.47
C ALA A 114 -2.21 -12.07 20.38
N GLU A 115 -3.35 -11.44 20.14
CA GLU A 115 -4.54 -11.54 20.99
C GLU A 115 -5.44 -12.73 20.61
N TYR A 116 -5.68 -12.95 19.30
CA TYR A 116 -6.71 -13.90 18.82
C TYR A 116 -6.14 -15.10 18.05
N TYR A 117 -4.93 -14.97 17.48
CA TYR A 117 -4.32 -15.97 16.59
C TYR A 117 -2.85 -16.21 16.92
N PRO A 118 -2.46 -16.44 18.20
CA PRO A 118 -1.05 -16.54 18.60
C PRO A 118 -0.32 -17.69 17.88
N ASP A 119 -1.05 -18.72 17.49
CA ASP A 119 -0.54 -19.83 16.69
C ASP A 119 -0.20 -19.48 15.25
N CYS A 120 -0.62 -18.31 14.76
CA CYS A 120 -0.23 -17.81 13.44
C CYS A 120 1.10 -17.06 13.44
N ASP A 121 1.64 -16.64 14.61
CA ASP A 121 2.95 -16.00 14.66
C ASP A 121 4.07 -17.03 14.42
N ARG A 122 4.74 -16.90 13.30
CA ARG A 122 5.84 -17.77 12.86
C ARG A 122 7.22 -17.11 12.95
N GLY A 123 7.32 -15.93 13.58
CA GLY A 123 8.56 -15.21 13.78
C GLY A 123 9.09 -14.45 12.54
N ASN A 124 8.55 -14.70 11.35
CA ASN A 124 8.87 -13.94 10.14
C ASN A 124 7.60 -13.53 9.38
N TYR A 125 7.75 -12.54 8.50
CA TYR A 125 6.62 -11.93 7.80
C TYR A 125 5.90 -12.93 6.89
N ALA A 126 6.64 -13.66 6.07
CA ALA A 126 6.06 -14.52 5.02
C ALA A 126 5.25 -15.68 5.62
N GLU A 127 5.84 -16.40 6.55
CA GLU A 127 5.19 -17.54 7.20
C GLU A 127 4.01 -17.09 8.09
N THR A 128 4.13 -15.96 8.79
CA THR A 128 3.04 -15.39 9.58
C THR A 128 1.87 -14.95 8.68
N SER A 129 2.17 -14.27 7.57
CA SER A 129 1.16 -13.91 6.58
C SER A 129 0.46 -15.14 5.99
N GLN A 130 1.22 -16.18 5.66
CA GLN A 130 0.67 -17.44 5.15
C GLN A 130 -0.25 -18.10 6.18
N ALA A 131 0.21 -18.29 7.43
CA ALA A 131 -0.57 -18.91 8.49
C ALA A 131 -1.89 -18.15 8.74
N LEU A 132 -1.84 -16.82 8.76
CA LEU A 132 -3.04 -16.02 8.95
C LEU A 132 -3.98 -16.07 7.73
N ARG A 133 -3.45 -16.11 6.50
CA ARG A 133 -4.25 -16.30 5.29
C ARG A 133 -5.02 -17.60 5.34
N GLU A 134 -4.37 -18.69 5.68
CA GLU A 134 -5.00 -20.01 5.82
C GLU A 134 -6.12 -19.98 6.91
N ARG A 135 -5.86 -19.33 8.03
CA ARG A 135 -6.78 -19.19 9.16
C ARG A 135 -8.01 -18.34 8.82
N LEU A 136 -7.87 -17.31 7.99
CA LEU A 136 -8.94 -16.37 7.62
C LEU A 136 -9.66 -16.73 6.31
N GLY A 137 -9.48 -17.93 5.78
CA GLY A 137 -10.25 -18.43 4.64
C GLY A 137 -9.56 -18.28 3.27
N GLY A 138 -8.23 -18.19 3.23
CA GLY A 138 -7.43 -18.29 2.01
C GLY A 138 -7.68 -17.13 1.04
N LYS A 139 -8.35 -17.39 -0.08
CA LYS A 139 -8.56 -16.43 -1.18
C LYS A 139 -9.11 -15.05 -0.77
N TYR A 140 -9.90 -14.96 0.28
CA TYR A 140 -10.51 -13.70 0.75
C TYR A 140 -9.94 -13.23 2.09
N ALA A 141 -8.83 -13.79 2.52
CA ALA A 141 -8.25 -13.52 3.83
C ALA A 141 -7.89 -12.04 4.03
N GLY A 142 -7.35 -11.39 3.00
CA GLY A 142 -7.05 -9.95 3.03
C GLY A 142 -8.30 -9.08 3.14
N TYR A 143 -9.40 -9.52 2.52
CA TYR A 143 -10.68 -8.86 2.69
C TYR A 143 -11.22 -9.06 4.11
N ALA A 144 -11.15 -10.28 4.64
CA ALA A 144 -11.58 -10.62 6.01
C ALA A 144 -10.78 -9.83 7.06
N GLN A 145 -9.45 -9.68 6.89
CA GLN A 145 -8.63 -8.89 7.80
C GLN A 145 -9.01 -7.41 7.87
N THR A 146 -9.64 -6.86 6.83
CA THR A 146 -10.10 -5.46 6.83
C THR A 146 -11.19 -5.25 7.88
N TYR A 147 -12.07 -6.22 8.08
CA TYR A 147 -13.08 -6.17 9.15
C TYR A 147 -12.43 -6.29 10.52
N LEU A 148 -11.43 -7.16 10.67
CA LEU A 148 -10.67 -7.31 11.92
C LEU A 148 -9.93 -6.02 12.26
N PHE A 149 -9.29 -5.39 11.28
CA PHE A 149 -8.64 -4.08 11.42
C PHE A 149 -9.65 -3.01 11.88
N TYR A 150 -10.82 -2.94 11.24
CA TYR A 150 -11.86 -1.98 11.61
C TYR A 150 -12.34 -2.19 13.04
N TYR A 151 -12.64 -3.43 13.41
CA TYR A 151 -13.07 -3.78 14.76
C TYR A 151 -12.04 -3.35 15.82
N LEU A 152 -10.76 -3.72 15.62
CA LEU A 152 -9.70 -3.37 16.57
C LEU A 152 -9.49 -1.85 16.71
N ARG A 153 -9.66 -1.13 15.62
CA ARG A 153 -9.49 0.32 15.63
C ARG A 153 -10.63 1.07 16.33
N THR A 154 -11.82 0.51 16.32
CA THR A 154 -13.04 1.19 16.84
C THR A 154 -13.48 0.69 18.19
N ARG A 155 -13.01 -0.47 18.66
CA ARG A 155 -13.46 -1.08 19.93
C ARG A 155 -13.15 -0.24 21.19
N ASP A 156 -12.09 0.56 21.14
CA ASP A 156 -11.65 1.39 22.25
C ASP A 156 -12.33 2.78 22.25
N ASP A 157 -13.15 3.07 21.24
CA ASP A 157 -13.92 4.32 21.11
C ASP A 157 -15.35 4.18 21.71
N GLU A 158 -15.74 2.99 22.20
CA GLU A 158 -16.99 2.70 22.90
C GLU A 158 -16.75 2.61 24.43
#